data_9646f27308d4a67177c20f92f79d33b8
#
_entry.id   9646f27308d4a67177c20f92f79d33b8
#
_cell.length_a   1.000
_cell.length_b   1.000
_cell.length_c   1.000
_cell.angle_alpha   90.00
_cell.angle_beta   90.00
_cell.angle_gamma   90.00
#
_symmetry.space_group_name_H-M   'P 1'
#
loop_
_entity.id
_entity.type
_entity.pdbx_description
1 polymer ?
#
loop_
_entity_poly.entity_id
_entity_poly.type
_entity_poly.pdbx_seq_one_letter_code
_entity_poly.pdbx_strand_id
1 'polypeptide(L)'
;MPNFITQSVSLPPLPARFGEVEFLETARGRNLMLVRTKSFDSEFFIIVKPSGDKVIVKGEKITKPAKIGHLQRALEIFKERFCGQIISQAFAYKDSSLTEKTPLILGENKILSLVKSSKFNKIFIEIGFGSGRHLLHQARSNQDALLIGIEIYKPAIEQVAKLAIREGLQNIALIATDARVLLSLLPAGCLQRVFLHFPVPWDDAPHRRVISDEFASQIARTLGRGGRFELRTDSEEYFLYAMQKLSPYVQRKAGEISHFKNRDAAVASKYEDRWRKMDKDIYDLIYENKTAGQAEPQRFEMEFLKFDAAAIARNFKN
;
A
#
# COMPACT_ATOMS: atom_id res chain seq x y z
N MET A 1 -13.77 -9.32 -3.51
CA MET A 1 -13.52 -10.75 -3.22
C MET A 1 -13.15 -11.46 -4.51
N PRO A 2 -12.15 -12.34 -4.51
CA PRO A 2 -11.85 -13.23 -5.61
C PRO A 2 -13.12 -14.00 -6.01
N ASN A 3 -13.45 -14.04 -7.30
CA ASN A 3 -14.62 -14.71 -7.82
C ASN A 3 -14.43 -15.08 -9.29
N PHE A 4 -15.25 -16.01 -9.75
CA PHE A 4 -15.40 -16.30 -11.16
C PHE A 4 -16.86 -16.70 -11.48
N ILE A 5 -17.22 -16.68 -12.74
CA ILE A 5 -18.51 -17.08 -13.27
C ILE A 5 -18.32 -18.27 -14.20
N THR A 6 -19.10 -19.31 -14.03
CA THR A 6 -19.07 -20.53 -14.84
C THR A 6 -20.48 -20.91 -15.31
N GLN A 7 -20.58 -21.75 -16.33
CA GLN A 7 -21.84 -22.28 -16.79
C GLN A 7 -22.43 -23.30 -15.82
N SER A 8 -21.59 -24.12 -15.19
CA SER A 8 -22.06 -25.19 -14.28
C SER A 8 -21.02 -25.51 -13.21
N VAL A 9 -21.52 -26.07 -12.10
CA VAL A 9 -20.71 -26.63 -11.03
C VAL A 9 -21.18 -28.03 -10.72
N SER A 10 -20.26 -29.00 -10.69
CA SER A 10 -20.50 -30.38 -10.30
C SER A 10 -19.47 -30.80 -9.25
N LEU A 11 -19.93 -31.00 -8.01
CA LEU A 11 -19.07 -31.43 -6.92
C LEU A 11 -19.02 -32.95 -6.83
N PRO A 12 -17.84 -33.54 -6.56
CA PRO A 12 -17.73 -34.96 -6.23
C PRO A 12 -18.30 -35.25 -4.83
N PRO A 13 -18.40 -36.51 -4.41
CA PRO A 13 -18.56 -36.82 -3.00
C PRO A 13 -17.47 -36.12 -2.14
N LEU A 14 -17.89 -35.49 -1.04
CA LEU A 14 -16.99 -34.82 -0.11
C LEU A 14 -16.79 -35.69 1.14
N PRO A 15 -15.63 -35.60 1.83
CA PRO A 15 -14.51 -34.67 1.55
C PRO A 15 -13.69 -35.08 0.32
N ALA A 16 -13.16 -34.07 -0.39
CA ALA A 16 -12.27 -34.25 -1.54
C ALA A 16 -11.01 -33.39 -1.41
N ARG A 17 -9.84 -33.99 -1.56
CA ARG A 17 -8.54 -33.33 -1.35
C ARG A 17 -7.71 -33.27 -2.64
N PHE A 18 -7.14 -32.10 -2.90
CA PHE A 18 -6.26 -31.81 -4.04
C PHE A 18 -5.03 -31.04 -3.57
N GLY A 19 -3.96 -31.75 -3.29
CA GLY A 19 -2.74 -31.19 -2.71
C GLY A 19 -3.02 -30.54 -1.35
N GLU A 20 -2.73 -29.25 -1.24
CA GLU A 20 -2.92 -28.44 -0.04
C GLU A 20 -4.37 -27.94 0.18
N VAL A 21 -5.28 -28.23 -0.75
CA VAL A 21 -6.69 -27.81 -0.68
C VAL A 21 -7.58 -29.03 -0.43
N GLU A 22 -8.48 -28.88 0.52
CA GLU A 22 -9.49 -29.88 0.87
C GLU A 22 -10.87 -29.24 0.93
N PHE A 23 -11.82 -29.77 0.17
CA PHE A 23 -13.24 -29.42 0.23
C PHE A 23 -13.93 -30.41 1.14
N LEU A 24 -14.40 -29.94 2.29
CA LEU A 24 -14.80 -30.79 3.42
C LEU A 24 -16.25 -31.23 3.32
N GLU A 25 -17.15 -30.27 3.20
CA GLU A 25 -18.59 -30.48 3.21
C GLU A 25 -19.36 -29.34 2.54
N THR A 26 -20.65 -29.56 2.29
CA THR A 26 -21.53 -28.50 1.75
C THR A 26 -22.68 -28.24 2.68
N ALA A 27 -23.07 -26.95 2.78
CA ALA A 27 -24.34 -26.54 3.38
C ALA A 27 -25.17 -25.84 2.30
N ARG A 28 -26.40 -26.27 2.08
CA ARG A 28 -27.34 -25.69 1.10
C ARG A 28 -28.30 -24.73 1.78
N GLY A 29 -28.28 -23.49 1.35
CA GLY A 29 -29.28 -22.50 1.66
C GLY A 29 -30.33 -22.37 0.55
N ARG A 30 -31.30 -21.47 0.73
CA ARG A 30 -32.39 -21.27 -0.23
C ARG A 30 -31.89 -20.88 -1.63
N ASN A 31 -30.90 -20.03 -1.74
CA ASN A 31 -30.42 -19.44 -3.00
C ASN A 31 -28.93 -19.58 -3.21
N LEU A 32 -28.22 -20.36 -2.40
CA LEU A 32 -26.77 -20.56 -2.49
C LEU A 32 -26.37 -21.87 -1.80
N MET A 33 -25.18 -22.32 -2.15
CA MET A 33 -24.49 -23.40 -1.45
C MET A 33 -23.16 -22.84 -0.88
N LEU A 34 -22.86 -23.21 0.35
CA LEU A 34 -21.57 -23.01 0.97
C LEU A 34 -20.74 -24.29 0.86
N VAL A 35 -19.48 -24.15 0.52
CA VAL A 35 -18.51 -25.25 0.51
C VAL A 35 -17.46 -24.93 1.55
N ARG A 36 -17.43 -25.71 2.64
CA ARG A 36 -16.40 -25.58 3.68
C ARG A 36 -15.10 -26.10 3.10
N THR A 37 -14.09 -25.25 3.15
CA THR A 37 -12.84 -25.48 2.44
C THR A 37 -11.67 -25.20 3.37
N LYS A 38 -10.68 -26.09 3.37
CA LYS A 38 -9.40 -25.89 4.01
C LYS A 38 -8.32 -25.73 2.94
N SER A 39 -7.50 -24.72 3.07
CA SER A 39 -6.36 -24.46 2.18
C SER A 39 -5.18 -24.03 3.01
N PHE A 40 -4.10 -24.81 2.97
CA PHE A 40 -2.95 -24.68 3.88
C PHE A 40 -3.39 -24.73 5.36
N ASP A 41 -3.13 -23.66 6.12
CA ASP A 41 -3.48 -23.45 7.53
C ASP A 41 -4.82 -22.73 7.75
N SER A 42 -5.53 -22.42 6.69
CA SER A 42 -6.75 -21.59 6.73
C SER A 42 -7.99 -22.40 6.39
N GLU A 43 -9.08 -22.16 7.12
CA GLU A 43 -10.40 -22.72 6.88
C GLU A 43 -11.41 -21.59 6.61
N PHE A 44 -12.24 -21.75 5.58
CA PHE A 44 -13.19 -20.72 5.12
C PHE A 44 -14.28 -21.34 4.25
N PHE A 45 -15.27 -20.53 3.88
CA PHE A 45 -16.34 -20.96 2.97
C PHE A 45 -16.19 -20.36 1.57
N ILE A 46 -16.45 -21.18 0.57
CA ILE A 46 -16.71 -20.76 -0.81
C ILE A 46 -18.21 -20.74 -1.02
N ILE A 47 -18.72 -19.64 -1.58
CA ILE A 47 -20.14 -19.50 -2.00
C ILE A 47 -20.26 -19.93 -3.43
N VAL A 48 -21.20 -20.83 -3.70
CA VAL A 48 -21.68 -21.21 -5.03
C VAL A 48 -23.11 -20.73 -5.16
N LYS A 49 -23.35 -19.75 -6.03
CA LYS A 49 -24.66 -19.09 -6.16
C LYS A 49 -25.16 -19.14 -7.61
N PRO A 50 -26.30 -19.79 -7.89
CA PRO A 50 -26.97 -19.70 -9.18
C PRO A 50 -27.35 -18.24 -9.51
N SER A 51 -27.23 -17.85 -10.77
CA SER A 51 -27.59 -16.51 -11.28
C SER A 51 -28.07 -16.64 -12.73
N GLY A 52 -29.37 -16.87 -12.91
CA GLY A 52 -29.94 -17.23 -14.22
C GLY A 52 -29.37 -18.56 -14.72
N ASP A 53 -28.84 -18.55 -15.94
CA ASP A 53 -28.19 -19.68 -16.62
C ASP A 53 -26.71 -19.90 -16.21
N LYS A 54 -26.22 -19.16 -15.23
CA LYS A 54 -24.84 -19.14 -14.81
C LYS A 54 -24.67 -19.39 -13.32
N VAL A 55 -23.47 -19.68 -12.90
CA VAL A 55 -23.11 -19.86 -11.48
C VAL A 55 -21.97 -18.95 -11.10
N ILE A 56 -22.17 -18.16 -10.05
CA ILE A 56 -21.13 -17.31 -9.44
C ILE A 56 -20.47 -18.10 -8.32
N VAL A 57 -19.14 -18.24 -8.39
CA VAL A 57 -18.34 -18.87 -7.35
C VAL A 57 -17.40 -17.82 -6.75
N LYS A 58 -17.43 -17.65 -5.43
CA LYS A 58 -16.64 -16.63 -4.73
C LYS A 58 -16.34 -17.02 -3.28
N GLY A 59 -15.33 -16.40 -2.69
CA GLY A 59 -15.09 -16.51 -1.25
C GLY A 59 -16.20 -15.88 -0.41
N GLU A 60 -16.50 -16.47 0.73
CA GLU A 60 -17.38 -15.88 1.75
C GLU A 60 -16.64 -14.76 2.48
N LYS A 61 -17.34 -13.67 2.85
CA LYS A 61 -16.70 -12.46 3.38
C LYS A 61 -16.26 -12.58 4.84
N ILE A 62 -17.07 -13.24 5.67
CA ILE A 62 -16.86 -13.32 7.13
C ILE A 62 -15.71 -14.28 7.44
N THR A 63 -15.68 -15.42 6.75
CA THR A 63 -14.67 -16.47 6.94
C THR A 63 -13.43 -16.30 6.06
N LYS A 64 -13.31 -15.19 5.36
CA LYS A 64 -12.18 -14.92 4.48
C LYS A 64 -10.84 -15.11 5.21
N PRO A 65 -9.90 -15.93 4.66
CA PRO A 65 -8.61 -16.12 5.28
C PRO A 65 -7.78 -14.84 5.29
N ALA A 66 -6.92 -14.69 6.30
CA ALA A 66 -6.00 -13.56 6.39
C ALA A 66 -5.06 -13.49 5.17
N LYS A 67 -4.59 -14.65 4.69
CA LYS A 67 -3.81 -14.77 3.46
C LYS A 67 -4.74 -15.05 2.28
N ILE A 68 -5.04 -14.02 1.48
CA ILE A 68 -5.96 -14.13 0.35
C ILE A 68 -5.53 -15.17 -0.69
N GLY A 69 -4.24 -15.46 -0.80
CA GLY A 69 -3.68 -16.51 -1.67
C GLY A 69 -4.25 -17.89 -1.37
N HIS A 70 -4.57 -18.22 -0.11
CA HIS A 70 -5.20 -19.49 0.27
C HIS A 70 -6.59 -19.64 -0.35
N LEU A 71 -7.39 -18.56 -0.33
CA LEU A 71 -8.68 -18.53 -1.02
C LEU A 71 -8.52 -18.59 -2.54
N GLN A 72 -7.57 -17.86 -3.11
CA GLN A 72 -7.33 -17.86 -4.56
C GLN A 72 -6.91 -19.25 -5.04
N ARG A 73 -6.03 -19.94 -4.30
CA ARG A 73 -5.63 -21.33 -4.61
C ARG A 73 -6.80 -22.27 -4.58
N ALA A 74 -7.64 -22.18 -3.54
CA ALA A 74 -8.83 -23.01 -3.45
C ALA A 74 -9.82 -22.76 -4.59
N LEU A 75 -10.01 -21.48 -4.98
CA LEU A 75 -10.86 -21.12 -6.13
C LEU A 75 -10.29 -21.61 -7.46
N GLU A 76 -8.96 -21.62 -7.63
CA GLU A 76 -8.32 -22.15 -8.83
C GLU A 76 -8.55 -23.66 -8.95
N ILE A 77 -8.31 -24.43 -7.89
CA ILE A 77 -8.61 -25.87 -7.84
C ILE A 77 -10.11 -26.14 -8.06
N PHE A 78 -10.97 -25.34 -7.42
CA PHE A 78 -12.42 -25.46 -7.58
C PHE A 78 -12.84 -25.27 -9.04
N LYS A 79 -12.28 -24.26 -9.69
CA LYS A 79 -12.50 -23.94 -11.11
C LYS A 79 -12.09 -25.11 -12.01
N GLU A 80 -10.87 -25.62 -11.81
CA GLU A 80 -10.29 -26.69 -12.64
C GLU A 80 -11.00 -28.03 -12.48
N ARG A 81 -11.48 -28.35 -11.28
CA ARG A 81 -11.98 -29.69 -10.95
C ARG A 81 -13.47 -29.83 -10.98
N PHE A 82 -14.23 -28.74 -10.73
CA PHE A 82 -15.66 -28.82 -10.48
C PHE A 82 -16.51 -27.95 -11.42
N CYS A 83 -15.88 -27.19 -12.30
CA CYS A 83 -16.61 -26.24 -13.13
C CYS A 83 -16.56 -26.61 -14.61
N GLY A 84 -17.63 -26.29 -15.30
CA GLY A 84 -17.70 -26.30 -16.76
C GLY A 84 -16.99 -25.08 -17.35
N GLN A 85 -17.49 -24.58 -18.48
CA GLN A 85 -16.91 -23.42 -19.16
C GLN A 85 -16.88 -22.20 -18.24
N ILE A 86 -15.72 -21.57 -18.13
CA ILE A 86 -15.54 -20.33 -17.39
C ILE A 86 -15.90 -19.14 -18.28
N ILE A 87 -16.81 -18.30 -17.81
CA ILE A 87 -17.31 -17.12 -18.53
C ILE A 87 -16.47 -15.89 -18.19
N SER A 88 -16.15 -15.71 -16.89
CA SER A 88 -15.28 -14.60 -16.43
C SER A 88 -14.57 -14.95 -15.14
N GLN A 89 -13.45 -14.30 -14.89
CA GLN A 89 -12.65 -14.48 -13.67
C GLN A 89 -12.10 -13.14 -13.19
N ALA A 90 -12.29 -12.85 -11.90
CA ALA A 90 -11.85 -11.61 -11.26
C ALA A 90 -10.72 -11.83 -10.25
N PHE A 91 -9.86 -12.81 -10.48
CA PHE A 91 -8.62 -13.03 -9.75
C PHE A 91 -7.62 -13.77 -10.63
N ALA A 92 -6.33 -13.66 -10.27
CA ALA A 92 -5.28 -14.53 -10.79
C ALA A 92 -4.57 -15.15 -9.58
N TYR A 93 -4.59 -16.47 -9.48
CA TYR A 93 -3.71 -17.19 -8.57
C TYR A 93 -2.31 -17.18 -9.17
N LYS A 94 -1.38 -16.58 -8.44
CA LYS A 94 0.04 -16.73 -8.73
C LYS A 94 0.58 -17.64 -7.65
N ASP A 95 1.13 -18.76 -8.07
CA ASP A 95 1.82 -19.65 -7.14
C ASP A 95 2.91 -18.86 -6.43
N SER A 96 2.69 -18.62 -5.12
CA SER A 96 3.59 -17.82 -4.30
C SER A 96 4.76 -18.63 -3.75
N SER A 97 5.02 -19.81 -4.31
CA SER A 97 6.27 -20.53 -4.03
C SER A 97 7.52 -19.69 -4.40
N LEU A 98 7.30 -18.57 -5.12
CA LEU A 98 8.27 -17.51 -5.39
C LEU A 98 8.23 -16.33 -4.40
N THR A 99 7.56 -16.42 -3.27
CA THR A 99 7.82 -15.51 -2.16
C THR A 99 9.06 -15.98 -1.36
N GLU A 100 10.15 -16.21 -2.02
CA GLU A 100 11.43 -15.82 -1.43
C GLU A 100 11.24 -14.39 -0.93
N LYS A 101 11.54 -14.17 0.34
CA LYS A 101 11.51 -12.84 0.96
C LYS A 101 12.31 -11.91 0.04
N THR A 102 11.62 -11.13 -0.76
CA THR A 102 12.25 -10.28 -1.76
C THR A 102 13.28 -9.43 -1.02
N PRO A 103 14.56 -9.46 -1.35
CA PRO A 103 15.63 -8.85 -0.53
C PRO A 103 15.45 -7.34 -0.34
N LEU A 104 14.61 -6.73 -1.17
CA LEU A 104 14.28 -5.30 -1.09
C LEU A 104 13.17 -4.98 -0.08
N ILE A 105 12.41 -5.97 0.42
CA ILE A 105 11.35 -5.74 1.41
C ILE A 105 11.93 -5.95 2.79
N LEU A 106 12.05 -4.86 3.56
CA LEU A 106 12.77 -4.82 4.82
C LEU A 106 11.81 -4.48 5.99
N GLY A 107 12.19 -4.92 7.19
CA GLY A 107 11.55 -4.43 8.43
C GLY A 107 12.24 -3.16 8.96
N GLU A 108 11.61 -2.50 9.94
CA GLU A 108 12.04 -1.23 10.52
C GLU A 108 13.51 -1.26 10.95
N ASN A 109 13.94 -2.28 11.70
CA ASN A 109 15.32 -2.39 12.20
C ASN A 109 16.35 -2.43 11.07
N LYS A 110 16.04 -3.12 9.96
CA LYS A 110 16.91 -3.18 8.79
C LYS A 110 16.96 -1.85 8.04
N ILE A 111 15.82 -1.16 7.92
CA ILE A 111 15.77 0.20 7.35
C ILE A 111 16.61 1.16 8.21
N LEU A 112 16.46 1.13 9.54
CA LEU A 112 17.26 1.97 10.44
C LEU A 112 18.76 1.70 10.34
N SER A 113 19.14 0.42 10.27
CA SER A 113 20.54 0.04 10.07
C SER A 113 21.04 0.53 8.72
N LEU A 114 20.24 0.39 7.66
CA LEU A 114 20.58 0.86 6.32
C LEU A 114 20.77 2.38 6.27
N VAL A 115 19.88 3.15 6.93
CA VAL A 115 19.99 4.62 7.04
C VAL A 115 21.26 5.04 7.77
N LYS A 116 21.61 4.37 8.88
CA LYS A 116 22.81 4.69 9.70
C LYS A 116 24.12 4.31 9.01
N SER A 117 24.13 3.21 8.26
CA SER A 117 25.32 2.68 7.57
C SER A 117 25.32 2.95 6.07
N SER A 118 24.43 3.83 5.60
CA SER A 118 24.26 4.08 4.18
C SER A 118 25.55 4.61 3.54
N LYS A 119 25.92 3.96 2.44
CA LYS A 119 26.95 4.46 1.52
C LYS A 119 26.43 5.55 0.58
N PHE A 120 25.12 5.81 0.60
CA PHE A 120 24.49 6.83 -0.22
C PHE A 120 24.57 8.19 0.46
N ASN A 121 24.86 9.23 -0.31
CA ASN A 121 24.97 10.58 0.18
C ASN A 121 23.62 11.24 0.49
N LYS A 122 22.53 10.66 -0.03
CA LYS A 122 21.18 11.18 0.09
C LYS A 122 20.22 10.06 0.44
N ILE A 123 19.19 10.38 1.21
CA ILE A 123 18.11 9.45 1.54
C ILE A 123 16.78 10.12 1.19
N PHE A 124 16.02 9.48 0.31
CA PHE A 124 14.69 9.92 -0.11
C PHE A 124 13.65 8.93 0.39
N ILE A 125 12.49 9.43 0.79
CA ILE A 125 11.33 8.61 1.18
C ILE A 125 10.15 8.95 0.28
N GLU A 126 9.45 7.92 -0.20
CA GLU A 126 8.12 8.08 -0.80
C GLU A 126 7.08 7.34 0.04
N ILE A 127 6.07 8.07 0.51
CA ILE A 127 4.99 7.58 1.36
C ILE A 127 3.78 7.29 0.48
N GLY A 128 3.26 6.05 0.55
CA GLY A 128 2.12 5.63 -0.25
C GLY A 128 2.44 5.52 -1.73
N PHE A 129 3.56 4.89 -2.10
CA PHE A 129 4.05 4.84 -3.48
C PHE A 129 3.12 4.11 -4.46
N GLY A 130 2.12 3.37 -4.01
CA GLY A 130 1.12 2.68 -4.82
C GLY A 130 1.73 1.84 -5.94
N SER A 131 1.57 2.25 -7.21
CA SER A 131 2.15 1.54 -8.37
C SER A 131 3.67 1.67 -8.49
N GLY A 132 4.31 2.51 -7.68
CA GLY A 132 5.76 2.73 -7.66
C GLY A 132 6.31 3.50 -8.86
N ARG A 133 5.47 4.06 -9.74
CA ARG A 133 5.95 4.75 -10.94
C ARG A 133 6.92 5.89 -10.60
N HIS A 134 6.55 6.74 -9.63
CA HIS A 134 7.40 7.84 -9.19
C HIS A 134 8.62 7.33 -8.43
N LEU A 135 8.45 6.42 -7.47
CA LEU A 135 9.55 5.83 -6.70
C LEU A 135 10.63 5.20 -7.60
N LEU A 136 10.24 4.37 -8.56
CA LEU A 136 11.16 3.75 -9.51
C LEU A 136 11.84 4.78 -10.42
N HIS A 137 11.12 5.82 -10.85
CA HIS A 137 11.72 6.92 -11.59
C HIS A 137 12.78 7.65 -10.76
N GLN A 138 12.47 7.99 -9.50
CA GLN A 138 13.43 8.62 -8.59
C GLN A 138 14.66 7.74 -8.37
N ALA A 139 14.48 6.41 -8.23
CA ALA A 139 15.60 5.49 -8.06
C ALA A 139 16.53 5.45 -9.28
N ARG A 140 15.97 5.49 -10.49
CA ARG A 140 16.76 5.54 -11.75
C ARG A 140 17.51 6.87 -11.90
N SER A 141 16.85 7.98 -11.56
CA SER A 141 17.38 9.33 -11.77
C SER A 141 18.37 9.79 -10.69
N ASN A 142 18.40 9.13 -9.53
CA ASN A 142 19.22 9.53 -8.37
C ASN A 142 19.96 8.31 -7.83
N GLN A 143 20.92 7.80 -8.58
CA GLN A 143 21.66 6.58 -8.20
C GLN A 143 22.61 6.81 -6.99
N ASP A 144 22.89 8.06 -6.64
CA ASP A 144 23.62 8.47 -5.43
C ASP A 144 22.74 8.60 -4.18
N ALA A 145 21.43 8.36 -4.33
CA ALA A 145 20.45 8.40 -3.24
C ALA A 145 19.88 7.02 -2.92
N LEU A 146 19.67 6.72 -1.64
CA LEU A 146 18.85 5.60 -1.18
C LEU A 146 17.37 5.99 -1.24
N LEU A 147 16.56 5.24 -1.97
CA LEU A 147 15.12 5.41 -2.07
C LEU A 147 14.42 4.43 -1.12
N ILE A 148 13.67 4.96 -0.14
CA ILE A 148 12.87 4.14 0.78
C ILE A 148 11.39 4.34 0.44
N GLY A 149 10.74 3.27 -0.06
CA GLY A 149 9.32 3.26 -0.34
C GLY A 149 8.52 2.71 0.84
N ILE A 150 7.55 3.48 1.32
CA ILE A 150 6.63 3.09 2.39
C ILE A 150 5.24 2.86 1.79
N GLU A 151 4.65 1.70 2.02
CA GLU A 151 3.31 1.37 1.56
C GLU A 151 2.66 0.38 2.52
N ILE A 152 1.34 0.46 2.70
CA ILE A 152 0.58 -0.46 3.57
C ILE A 152 -0.04 -1.62 2.78
N TYR A 153 -0.23 -1.44 1.48
CA TYR A 153 -0.85 -2.43 0.61
C TYR A 153 0.19 -3.41 0.06
N LYS A 154 0.33 -4.56 0.72
CA LYS A 154 1.35 -5.59 0.41
C LYS A 154 1.46 -5.97 -1.07
N PRO A 155 0.35 -6.17 -1.85
CA PRO A 155 0.49 -6.50 -3.26
C PRO A 155 1.20 -5.43 -4.10
N ALA A 156 1.05 -4.14 -3.74
CA ALA A 156 1.78 -3.05 -4.41
C ALA A 156 3.28 -3.14 -4.10
N ILE A 157 3.64 -3.41 -2.84
CA ILE A 157 5.04 -3.57 -2.40
C ILE A 157 5.71 -4.71 -3.17
N GLU A 158 5.06 -5.87 -3.25
CA GLU A 158 5.57 -7.03 -3.99
C GLU A 158 5.74 -6.75 -5.48
N GLN A 159 4.79 -6.03 -6.09
CA GLN A 159 4.86 -5.65 -7.48
C GLN A 159 6.04 -4.72 -7.75
N VAL A 160 6.23 -3.69 -6.94
CA VAL A 160 7.31 -2.72 -7.08
C VAL A 160 8.66 -3.38 -6.82
N ALA A 161 8.77 -4.27 -5.84
CA ALA A 161 9.98 -5.03 -5.58
C ALA A 161 10.40 -5.88 -6.80
N LYS A 162 9.44 -6.56 -7.44
CA LYS A 162 9.71 -7.34 -8.68
C LYS A 162 10.16 -6.45 -9.84
N LEU A 163 9.56 -5.27 -9.97
CA LEU A 163 9.97 -4.30 -11.00
C LEU A 163 11.39 -3.80 -10.74
N ALA A 164 11.70 -3.40 -9.50
CA ALA A 164 13.02 -2.92 -9.10
C ALA A 164 14.12 -3.98 -9.34
N ILE A 165 13.86 -5.24 -8.99
CA ILE A 165 14.79 -6.35 -9.25
C ILE A 165 14.99 -6.55 -10.74
N ARG A 166 13.91 -6.58 -11.53
CA ARG A 166 13.99 -6.74 -12.98
C ARG A 166 14.80 -5.64 -13.66
N GLU A 167 14.76 -4.43 -13.11
CA GLU A 167 15.49 -3.27 -13.59
C GLU A 167 16.91 -3.15 -12.99
N GLY A 168 17.31 -4.06 -12.10
CA GLY A 168 18.63 -4.07 -11.47
C GLY A 168 18.89 -2.90 -10.52
N LEU A 169 17.84 -2.26 -9.97
CA LEU A 169 17.99 -1.13 -9.07
C LEU A 169 18.58 -1.58 -7.72
N GLN A 170 19.71 -0.98 -7.33
CA GLN A 170 20.45 -1.33 -6.11
C GLN A 170 20.26 -0.31 -4.98
N ASN A 171 19.58 0.79 -5.27
CA ASN A 171 19.42 1.94 -4.38
C ASN A 171 17.99 2.11 -3.87
N ILE A 172 17.22 1.01 -3.78
CA ILE A 172 15.84 1.02 -3.33
C ILE A 172 15.62 0.03 -2.19
N ALA A 173 14.86 0.44 -1.19
CA ALA A 173 14.38 -0.40 -0.09
C ALA A 173 12.88 -0.16 0.11
N LEU A 174 12.11 -1.19 0.39
CA LEU A 174 10.66 -1.13 0.54
C LEU A 174 10.27 -1.61 1.94
N ILE A 175 9.24 -0.98 2.51
CA ILE A 175 8.75 -1.36 3.84
C ILE A 175 7.21 -1.28 3.91
N ALA A 176 6.63 -2.31 4.57
CA ALA A 176 5.19 -2.38 4.86
C ALA A 176 4.92 -1.85 6.27
N THR A 177 4.79 -0.54 6.42
CA THR A 177 4.56 0.11 7.73
C THR A 177 3.79 1.42 7.57
N ASP A 178 3.32 1.97 8.70
CA ASP A 178 2.83 3.35 8.74
C ASP A 178 4.00 4.33 8.71
N ALA A 179 3.92 5.33 7.84
CA ALA A 179 4.98 6.33 7.68
C ALA A 179 5.30 7.08 8.97
N ARG A 180 4.29 7.32 9.83
CA ARG A 180 4.47 8.00 11.12
C ARG A 180 5.36 7.20 12.06
N VAL A 181 5.22 5.86 12.05
CA VAL A 181 6.08 4.95 12.81
C VAL A 181 7.51 5.04 12.32
N LEU A 182 7.73 4.86 11.02
CA LEU A 182 9.10 4.90 10.51
C LEU A 182 9.76 6.26 10.75
N LEU A 183 9.07 7.36 10.46
CA LEU A 183 9.60 8.72 10.67
C LEU A 183 10.00 8.95 12.11
N SER A 184 9.23 8.47 13.10
CA SER A 184 9.57 8.64 14.53
C SER A 184 10.85 7.93 14.94
N LEU A 185 11.22 6.87 14.25
CA LEU A 185 12.41 6.05 14.51
C LEU A 185 13.67 6.58 13.80
N LEU A 186 13.52 7.37 12.73
CA LEU A 186 14.64 7.86 11.94
C LEU A 186 15.47 8.90 12.70
N PRO A 187 16.79 8.99 12.46
CA PRO A 187 17.63 10.05 13.00
C PRO A 187 17.18 11.44 12.53
N ALA A 188 17.45 12.46 13.34
CA ALA A 188 17.23 13.85 12.94
C ALA A 188 18.15 14.21 11.75
N GLY A 189 17.62 15.02 10.82
CA GLY A 189 18.38 15.56 9.69
C GLY A 189 18.86 14.54 8.65
N CYS A 190 18.37 13.28 8.69
CA CYS A 190 18.88 12.23 7.80
C CYS A 190 18.28 12.24 6.40
N LEU A 191 17.17 12.96 6.18
CA LEU A 191 16.43 12.94 4.91
C LEU A 191 16.67 14.19 4.07
N GLN A 192 16.81 14.01 2.76
CA GLN A 192 16.89 15.10 1.79
C GLN A 192 15.60 15.30 1.01
N ARG A 193 14.79 14.24 0.84
CA ARG A 193 13.50 14.32 0.17
C ARG A 193 12.48 13.40 0.84
N VAL A 194 11.27 13.91 1.02
CA VAL A 194 10.11 13.11 1.39
C VAL A 194 8.95 13.45 0.45
N PHE A 195 8.40 12.45 -0.21
CA PHE A 195 7.29 12.60 -1.14
C PHE A 195 6.02 11.98 -0.56
N LEU A 196 4.91 12.71 -0.67
CA LEU A 196 3.56 12.25 -0.35
C LEU A 196 2.64 12.64 -1.50
N HIS A 197 2.41 11.73 -2.43
CA HIS A 197 1.65 12.01 -3.64
C HIS A 197 0.28 11.36 -3.61
N PHE A 198 -0.76 12.17 -3.81
CA PHE A 198 -2.15 11.76 -3.88
C PHE A 198 -2.59 10.88 -2.70
N PRO A 199 -2.32 11.31 -1.45
CA PRO A 199 -2.85 10.64 -0.28
C PRO A 199 -4.38 10.68 -0.29
N VAL A 200 -5.01 9.70 0.35
CA VAL A 200 -6.48 9.71 0.51
C VAL A 200 -6.86 10.93 1.33
N PRO A 201 -7.75 11.82 0.83
CA PRO A 201 -8.04 13.10 1.48
C PRO A 201 -8.85 12.97 2.77
N TRP A 202 -9.60 11.86 2.95
CA TRP A 202 -10.39 11.56 4.16
C TRP A 202 -11.29 12.74 4.59
N ASP A 203 -12.09 13.29 3.65
CA ASP A 203 -12.92 14.47 3.88
C ASP A 203 -13.90 14.26 5.05
N ASP A 204 -14.54 13.10 5.14
CA ASP A 204 -15.44 12.73 6.23
C ASP A 204 -14.72 12.23 7.51
N ALA A 205 -13.41 12.07 7.48
CA ALA A 205 -12.62 11.52 8.58
C ALA A 205 -11.20 12.11 8.65
N PRO A 206 -11.03 13.43 8.84
CA PRO A 206 -9.74 14.12 8.79
C PRO A 206 -8.67 13.57 9.74
N HIS A 207 -9.09 12.95 10.85
CA HIS A 207 -8.18 12.29 11.81
C HIS A 207 -7.43 11.08 11.24
N ARG A 208 -7.85 10.58 10.05
CA ARG A 208 -7.16 9.48 9.32
C ARG A 208 -6.10 9.99 8.35
N ARG A 209 -6.04 11.28 8.12
CA ARG A 209 -5.04 11.90 7.24
C ARG A 209 -3.63 11.57 7.72
N VAL A 210 -2.73 11.31 6.79
CA VAL A 210 -1.32 11.04 7.12
C VAL A 210 -0.69 12.27 7.77
N ILE A 211 -0.99 13.46 7.25
CA ILE A 211 -0.49 14.72 7.80
C ILE A 211 -1.25 15.04 9.09
N SER A 212 -0.52 15.11 10.19
CA SER A 212 -0.97 15.55 11.51
C SER A 212 0.10 16.50 12.09
N ASP A 213 -0.12 17.05 13.27
CA ASP A 213 0.89 17.89 13.94
C ASP A 213 2.14 17.06 14.24
N GLU A 214 1.98 15.79 14.69
CA GLU A 214 3.08 14.88 14.92
C GLU A 214 3.84 14.56 13.63
N PHE A 215 3.13 14.27 12.54
CA PHE A 215 3.73 14.04 11.23
C PHE A 215 4.56 15.25 10.79
N ALA A 216 4.00 16.46 10.88
CA ALA A 216 4.68 17.70 10.53
C ALA A 216 5.94 17.93 11.40
N SER A 217 5.85 17.63 12.71
CA SER A 217 6.98 17.65 13.62
C SER A 217 8.09 16.68 13.19
N GLN A 218 7.72 15.44 12.85
CA GLN A 218 8.70 14.44 12.41
C GLN A 218 9.31 14.79 11.04
N ILE A 219 8.56 15.37 10.12
CA ILE A 219 9.09 15.90 8.86
C ILE A 219 10.13 16.99 9.13
N ALA A 220 9.80 17.98 9.96
CA ALA A 220 10.74 19.05 10.30
C ALA A 220 12.00 18.53 11.02
N ARG A 221 11.87 17.49 11.84
CA ARG A 221 12.99 16.86 12.56
C ARG A 221 13.88 16.02 11.64
N THR A 222 13.29 15.21 10.78
CA THR A 222 14.04 14.23 9.97
C THR A 222 14.65 14.82 8.71
N LEU A 223 14.12 15.92 8.19
CA LEU A 223 14.70 16.62 7.06
C LEU A 223 16.00 17.31 7.47
N GLY A 224 17.07 17.08 6.74
CA GLY A 224 18.31 17.81 6.85
C GLY A 224 18.17 19.25 6.34
N ARG A 225 19.21 20.07 6.52
CA ARG A 225 19.24 21.43 5.99
C ARG A 225 19.09 21.41 4.45
N GLY A 226 18.14 22.17 3.93
CA GLY A 226 17.78 22.17 2.51
C GLY A 226 16.97 20.94 2.07
N GLY A 227 16.65 20.05 3.02
CA GLY A 227 15.77 18.91 2.76
C GLY A 227 14.34 19.34 2.54
N ARG A 228 13.60 18.61 1.68
CA ARG A 228 12.26 18.98 1.23
C ARG A 228 11.23 17.89 1.46
N PHE A 229 10.06 18.29 1.94
CA PHE A 229 8.83 17.50 1.89
C PHE A 229 7.96 18.04 0.75
N GLU A 230 7.50 17.14 -0.11
CA GLU A 230 6.67 17.47 -1.26
C GLU A 230 5.32 16.73 -1.15
N LEU A 231 4.24 17.48 -0.92
CA LEU A 231 2.86 17.00 -1.06
C LEU A 231 2.36 17.33 -2.45
N ARG A 232 1.69 16.36 -3.08
CA ARG A 232 0.95 16.55 -4.32
C ARG A 232 -0.44 15.95 -4.17
N THR A 233 -1.51 16.71 -4.47
CA THR A 233 -2.90 16.28 -4.25
C THR A 233 -3.87 16.95 -5.21
N ASP A 234 -4.99 16.28 -5.51
CA ASP A 234 -6.14 16.82 -6.25
C ASP A 234 -7.21 17.41 -5.30
N SER A 235 -6.99 17.36 -3.99
CA SER A 235 -7.86 17.94 -2.97
C SER A 235 -7.32 19.27 -2.49
N GLU A 236 -8.00 20.37 -2.82
CA GLU A 236 -7.68 21.71 -2.31
C GLU A 236 -7.80 21.76 -0.79
N GLU A 237 -8.85 21.12 -0.22
CA GLU A 237 -9.03 21.06 1.23
C GLU A 237 -7.85 20.37 1.92
N TYR A 238 -7.37 19.26 1.38
CA TYR A 238 -6.22 18.58 1.97
C TYR A 238 -4.94 19.40 1.82
N PHE A 239 -4.78 20.11 0.72
CA PHE A 239 -3.67 21.04 0.52
C PHE A 239 -3.69 22.17 1.57
N LEU A 240 -4.83 22.85 1.79
CA LEU A 240 -4.97 23.90 2.80
C LEU A 240 -4.74 23.36 4.22
N TYR A 241 -5.26 22.19 4.51
CA TYR A 241 -5.03 21.50 5.78
C TYR A 241 -3.53 21.21 5.99
N ALA A 242 -2.83 20.73 4.98
CA ALA A 242 -1.39 20.47 5.05
C ALA A 242 -0.58 21.76 5.29
N MET A 243 -0.94 22.85 4.61
CA MET A 243 -0.36 24.18 4.85
C MET A 243 -0.51 24.61 6.31
N GLN A 244 -1.72 24.47 6.88
CA GLN A 244 -1.99 24.79 8.28
C GLN A 244 -1.10 23.97 9.23
N LYS A 245 -0.94 22.66 8.99
CA LYS A 245 -0.13 21.79 9.85
C LYS A 245 1.38 22.07 9.75
N LEU A 246 1.87 22.51 8.62
CA LEU A 246 3.28 22.83 8.42
C LEU A 246 3.65 24.28 8.82
N SER A 247 2.68 25.20 8.83
CA SER A 247 2.89 26.62 9.15
C SER A 247 3.66 26.90 10.46
N PRO A 248 3.43 26.17 11.60
CA PRO A 248 4.18 26.40 12.83
C PRO A 248 5.71 26.25 12.67
N TYR A 249 6.15 25.42 11.73
CA TYR A 249 7.59 25.19 11.48
C TYR A 249 8.21 26.30 10.64
N VAL A 250 7.43 26.94 9.76
CA VAL A 250 7.82 28.16 9.03
C VAL A 250 7.99 29.32 10.01
N GLN A 251 7.00 29.54 10.88
CA GLN A 251 7.00 30.62 11.87
C GLN A 251 8.19 30.54 12.84
N ARG A 252 8.60 29.33 13.19
CA ARG A 252 9.78 29.07 14.04
C ARG A 252 11.12 29.22 13.28
N LYS A 253 11.11 29.73 12.05
CA LYS A 253 12.28 29.81 11.14
C LYS A 253 12.91 28.44 10.82
N ALA A 254 12.17 27.36 11.05
CA ALA A 254 12.62 26.00 10.76
C ALA A 254 12.37 25.58 9.31
N GLY A 255 11.68 26.41 8.51
CA GLY A 255 11.36 26.06 7.14
C GLY A 255 10.78 27.19 6.31
N GLU A 256 10.56 26.88 5.05
CA GLU A 256 9.89 27.72 4.07
C GLU A 256 8.85 26.86 3.31
N ILE A 257 7.68 27.42 3.03
CA ILE A 257 6.65 26.76 2.22
C ILE A 257 6.50 27.49 0.89
N SER A 258 6.61 26.72 -0.20
CA SER A 258 6.21 27.13 -1.54
C SER A 258 5.01 26.30 -1.99
N HIS A 259 4.15 26.89 -2.80
CA HIS A 259 3.00 26.17 -3.35
C HIS A 259 2.80 26.49 -4.83
N PHE A 260 2.21 25.54 -5.55
CA PHE A 260 1.96 25.65 -6.98
C PHE A 260 0.63 25.00 -7.31
N LYS A 261 -0.01 25.47 -8.38
CA LYS A 261 -1.19 24.86 -8.97
C LYS A 261 -0.84 24.37 -10.36
N ASN A 262 -1.19 23.13 -10.67
CA ASN A 262 -0.99 22.49 -11.97
C ASN A 262 0.46 22.48 -12.47
N ARG A 263 1.43 22.41 -11.55
CA ARG A 263 2.86 22.29 -11.90
C ARG A 263 3.11 21.00 -12.67
N ASP A 264 3.92 21.06 -13.72
CA ASP A 264 4.35 19.88 -14.43
C ASP A 264 5.25 19.01 -13.55
N ALA A 265 5.00 17.71 -13.58
CA ALA A 265 5.84 16.71 -12.94
C ALA A 265 6.77 16.07 -13.97
N ALA A 266 8.01 15.79 -13.57
CA ALA A 266 8.94 15.02 -14.38
C ALA A 266 8.39 13.63 -14.72
N VAL A 267 7.61 13.05 -13.81
CA VAL A 267 6.85 11.81 -14.00
C VAL A 267 5.49 11.93 -13.33
N ALA A 268 4.44 11.82 -14.11
CA ALA A 268 3.08 11.74 -13.59
C ALA A 268 2.83 10.40 -12.91
N SER A 269 2.26 10.43 -11.70
CA SER A 269 1.75 9.22 -11.05
C SER A 269 0.53 8.67 -11.81
N LYS A 270 0.14 7.42 -11.52
CA LYS A 270 -1.09 6.86 -12.11
C LYS A 270 -2.34 7.70 -11.79
N TYR A 271 -2.39 8.26 -10.58
CA TYR A 271 -3.49 9.12 -10.15
C TYR A 271 -3.44 10.49 -10.83
N GLU A 272 -2.27 11.08 -10.98
CA GLU A 272 -2.09 12.34 -11.71
C GLU A 272 -2.57 12.24 -13.15
N ASP A 273 -2.16 11.19 -13.89
CA ASP A 273 -2.65 10.92 -15.24
C ASP A 273 -4.19 10.86 -15.31
N ARG A 274 -4.80 10.24 -14.29
CA ARG A 274 -6.26 10.13 -14.21
C ARG A 274 -6.90 11.48 -13.96
N TRP A 275 -6.39 12.26 -13.02
CA TRP A 275 -6.97 13.55 -12.65
C TRP A 275 -6.81 14.60 -13.73
N ARG A 276 -5.65 14.64 -14.40
CA ARG A 276 -5.43 15.49 -15.58
C ARG A 276 -6.42 15.17 -16.72
N LYS A 277 -6.72 13.89 -16.97
CA LYS A 277 -7.74 13.47 -17.94
C LYS A 277 -9.17 13.87 -17.56
N MET A 278 -9.41 14.12 -16.28
CA MET A 278 -10.69 14.58 -15.74
C MET A 278 -10.73 16.11 -15.53
N ASP A 279 -9.74 16.84 -16.04
CA ASP A 279 -9.57 18.29 -15.91
C ASP A 279 -9.62 18.79 -14.46
N LYS A 280 -9.09 18.00 -13.53
CA LYS A 280 -8.96 18.37 -12.13
C LYS A 280 -7.68 19.12 -11.86
N ASP A 281 -7.77 20.15 -11.06
CA ASP A 281 -6.60 20.86 -10.54
C ASP A 281 -5.74 19.96 -9.65
N ILE A 282 -4.44 20.20 -9.72
CA ILE A 282 -3.44 19.53 -8.88
C ILE A 282 -2.69 20.60 -8.10
N TYR A 283 -2.64 20.42 -6.79
CA TYR A 283 -2.00 21.32 -5.84
C TYR A 283 -0.71 20.69 -5.36
N ASP A 284 0.37 21.46 -5.42
CA ASP A 284 1.68 21.09 -4.87
C ASP A 284 2.02 21.99 -3.69
N LEU A 285 2.48 21.38 -2.60
CA LEU A 285 3.07 22.06 -1.46
C LEU A 285 4.46 21.51 -1.23
N ILE A 286 5.44 22.42 -1.16
CA ILE A 286 6.83 22.09 -0.85
C ILE A 286 7.19 22.79 0.45
N TYR A 287 7.52 22.01 1.48
CA TYR A 287 8.15 22.50 2.70
C TYR A 287 9.66 22.22 2.60
N GLU A 288 10.48 23.24 2.77
CA GLU A 288 11.94 23.13 2.83
C GLU A 288 12.44 23.46 4.22
N ASN A 289 13.21 22.56 4.83
CA ASN A 289 13.84 22.79 6.11
C ASN A 289 15.08 23.70 5.95
N LYS A 290 15.10 24.87 6.57
CA LYS A 290 16.22 25.82 6.50
C LYS A 290 17.27 25.62 7.62
N THR A 291 16.94 24.83 8.64
CA THR A 291 17.82 24.56 9.77
C THR A 291 18.22 23.09 9.83
N ALA A 292 19.42 22.78 10.35
CA ALA A 292 19.73 21.39 10.70
C ALA A 292 18.82 20.92 11.83
N GLY A 293 18.22 19.74 11.68
CA GLY A 293 17.28 19.19 12.67
C GLY A 293 17.85 19.14 14.09
N GLN A 294 17.27 19.90 15.01
CA GLN A 294 17.68 20.00 16.41
C GLN A 294 16.59 19.57 17.39
N ALA A 295 15.59 18.81 16.96
CA ALA A 295 14.58 18.30 17.90
C ALA A 295 14.95 16.88 18.38
N GLU A 296 14.99 16.70 19.69
CA GLU A 296 15.06 15.38 20.33
C GLU A 296 13.92 14.49 19.82
N PRO A 297 14.15 13.18 19.60
CA PRO A 297 13.09 12.27 19.20
C PRO A 297 12.07 12.18 20.32
N GLN A 298 10.89 12.74 20.13
CA GLN A 298 9.75 12.44 20.98
C GLN A 298 9.37 10.97 20.70
N ARG A 299 9.49 10.11 21.72
CA ARG A 299 8.97 8.76 21.65
C ARG A 299 7.45 8.84 21.51
N PHE A 300 6.93 8.33 20.42
CA PHE A 300 5.52 8.04 20.27
C PHE A 300 5.15 6.95 21.28
N GLU A 301 4.22 7.22 22.16
CA GLU A 301 3.56 6.16 22.92
C GLU A 301 2.71 5.33 21.96
N MET A 302 2.95 4.02 21.95
CA MET A 302 2.39 3.06 21.00
C MET A 302 0.86 2.89 21.08
N GLU A 303 0.16 3.58 21.95
CA GLU A 303 -1.30 3.45 22.12
C GLU A 303 -2.10 3.92 20.89
N PHE A 304 -1.57 4.86 20.11
CA PHE A 304 -2.22 5.34 18.88
C PHE A 304 -2.04 4.41 17.67
N LEU A 305 -1.23 3.37 17.79
CA LEU A 305 -0.88 2.46 16.68
C LEU A 305 -1.74 1.19 16.62
N LYS A 306 -2.80 1.08 17.41
CA LYS A 306 -3.84 0.06 17.18
C LYS A 306 -4.64 0.41 15.92
N PHE A 307 -3.93 0.44 14.81
CA PHE A 307 -4.53 0.56 13.50
C PHE A 307 -5.25 -0.75 13.18
N ASP A 308 -6.58 -0.70 13.11
CA ASP A 308 -7.35 -1.78 12.52
C ASP A 308 -7.08 -1.81 11.01
N ALA A 309 -6.09 -2.62 10.60
CA ALA A 309 -5.77 -2.84 9.19
C ALA A 309 -7.00 -3.31 8.39
N ALA A 310 -7.98 -3.93 9.07
CA ALA A 310 -9.26 -4.32 8.48
C ALA A 310 -10.17 -3.10 8.22
N ALA A 311 -10.06 -2.03 9.00
CA ALA A 311 -10.81 -0.79 8.75
C ALA A 311 -10.28 -0.06 7.51
N ILE A 312 -8.96 -0.05 7.31
CA ILE A 312 -8.34 0.54 6.10
C ILE A 312 -8.74 -0.27 4.86
N ALA A 313 -8.67 -1.60 4.91
CA ALA A 313 -9.06 -2.47 3.80
C ALA A 313 -10.56 -2.35 3.43
N ARG A 314 -11.43 -1.98 4.38
CA ARG A 314 -12.86 -1.77 4.12
C ARG A 314 -13.15 -0.51 3.29
N ASN A 315 -12.33 0.53 3.42
CA ASN A 315 -12.55 1.81 2.74
C ASN A 315 -11.91 1.91 1.34
N PHE A 316 -11.09 0.93 0.94
CA PHE A 316 -10.61 0.81 -0.45
C PHE A 316 -11.63 0.12 -1.40
N LYS A 317 -12.87 -0.10 -0.95
CA LYS A 317 -13.89 -0.86 -1.70
C LYS A 317 -14.99 -0.02 -2.37
N ASN A 318 -14.86 1.30 -2.38
CA ASN A 318 -15.76 2.18 -3.14
C ASN A 318 -15.04 2.89 -4.28
#